data_59e975e47b4d3a6ee3aadfbd8e6a7ab3
#
_entry.id   59e975e47b4d3a6ee3aadfbd8e6a7ab3
#
_cell.length_a   1.000
_cell.length_b   1.000
_cell.length_c   1.000
_cell.angle_alpha   90.00
_cell.angle_beta   90.00
_cell.angle_gamma   90.00
#
_symmetry.space_group_name_H-M   'P 1'
#
loop_
_entity.id
_entity.type
_entity.pdbx_description
1 polymer ?
#
loop_
_entity_poly.entity_id
_entity_poly.type
_entity_poly.pdbx_seq_one_letter_code
_entity_poly.pdbx_strand_id
1 'polypeptide(L)'
;MCAIPFWTSGIIRTIAWIPFLGRNGAFNQIVMGLGLTSKPLDFLLFSSFAVIVTYVNLFTLLMVGPIANSMAKIDPALIEVARDAGASRWRIMVEVIIPLSKTGIALGSILVFTQVMGDFFVVKQMSGGQSASIVSTLATEIQAMQYPPAAASAVVLVIFVALMVAGMMRIVDVRKELVK
;
A
#
# COMPACT_ATOMS: atom_id res chain seq x y z
N MET A 1 -12.06 -12.50 -9.91
CA MET A 1 -12.29 -11.08 -10.25
C MET A 1 -11.14 -10.12 -9.85
N CYS A 2 -10.19 -10.51 -8.99
CA CYS A 2 -9.06 -9.64 -8.59
C CYS A 2 -7.95 -9.48 -9.65
N ALA A 3 -7.98 -10.21 -10.76
CA ALA A 3 -6.91 -10.16 -11.78
C ALA A 3 -7.01 -8.95 -12.74
N ILE A 4 -8.21 -8.43 -12.97
CA ILE A 4 -8.45 -7.35 -13.94
C ILE A 4 -7.63 -6.06 -13.61
N PRO A 5 -7.53 -5.62 -12.35
CA PRO A 5 -6.72 -4.46 -12.00
C PRO A 5 -5.22 -4.62 -12.26
N PHE A 6 -4.68 -5.86 -12.27
CA PHE A 6 -3.27 -6.10 -12.61
C PHE A 6 -2.94 -5.79 -14.08
N TRP A 7 -3.92 -5.91 -14.98
CA TRP A 7 -3.76 -5.65 -16.41
C TRP A 7 -3.86 -4.16 -16.75
N THR A 8 -4.27 -3.33 -15.78
CA THR A 8 -4.37 -1.89 -15.96
C THR A 8 -3.13 -1.21 -15.39
N SER A 9 -2.50 -0.35 -16.16
CA SER A 9 -1.32 0.42 -15.73
C SER A 9 -1.60 1.18 -14.41
N GLY A 10 -0.65 1.16 -13.49
CA GLY A 10 -0.71 1.94 -12.24
C GLY A 10 -0.88 3.44 -12.50
N ILE A 11 -0.27 3.95 -13.57
CA ILE A 11 -0.41 5.34 -14.01
C ILE A 11 -1.87 5.67 -14.34
N ILE A 12 -2.53 4.83 -15.14
CA ILE A 12 -3.95 5.03 -15.51
C ILE A 12 -4.83 4.98 -14.27
N ARG A 13 -4.60 4.03 -13.36
CA ARG A 13 -5.33 3.93 -12.09
C ARG A 13 -5.14 5.18 -11.21
N THR A 14 -3.92 5.70 -11.13
CA THR A 14 -3.63 6.93 -10.39
C THR A 14 -4.37 8.12 -11.00
N ILE A 15 -4.29 8.30 -12.32
CA ILE A 15 -4.96 9.41 -13.00
C ILE A 15 -6.48 9.34 -12.85
N ALA A 16 -7.06 8.13 -12.81
CA ALA A 16 -8.51 7.96 -12.63
C ALA A 16 -9.03 8.49 -11.28
N TRP A 17 -8.18 8.61 -10.27
CA TRP A 17 -8.55 9.22 -8.99
C TRP A 17 -8.75 10.74 -9.07
N ILE A 18 -8.09 11.43 -10.01
CA ILE A 18 -8.19 12.89 -10.16
C ILE A 18 -9.64 13.33 -10.44
N PRO A 19 -10.34 12.83 -11.47
CA PRO A 19 -11.73 13.20 -11.70
C PRO A 19 -12.68 12.67 -10.63
N PHE A 20 -12.32 11.61 -9.90
CA PHE A 20 -13.15 11.07 -8.83
C PHE A 20 -13.08 11.91 -7.54
N LEU A 21 -11.88 12.31 -7.11
CA LEU A 21 -11.65 13.10 -5.90
C LEU A 21 -11.67 14.62 -6.14
N GLY A 22 -11.72 15.06 -7.39
CA GLY A 22 -11.72 16.48 -7.74
C GLY A 22 -12.88 17.26 -7.14
N ARG A 23 -12.78 18.58 -7.12
CA ARG A 23 -13.79 19.48 -6.56
C ARG A 23 -15.19 19.25 -7.13
N ASN A 24 -15.28 18.99 -8.43
CA ASN A 24 -16.52 18.63 -9.14
C ASN A 24 -16.62 17.12 -9.40
N GLY A 25 -15.83 16.33 -8.69
CA GLY A 25 -15.73 14.89 -8.85
C GLY A 25 -16.95 14.13 -8.30
N ALA A 26 -17.08 12.88 -8.72
CA ALA A 26 -18.18 12.02 -8.34
C ALA A 26 -18.35 11.91 -6.82
N PHE A 27 -17.25 11.82 -6.06
CA PHE A 27 -17.29 11.74 -4.61
C PHE A 27 -17.93 13.00 -3.99
N ASN A 28 -17.49 14.19 -4.38
CA ASN A 28 -18.05 15.45 -3.88
C ASN A 28 -19.54 15.60 -4.27
N GLN A 29 -19.90 15.21 -5.49
CA GLN A 29 -21.31 15.23 -5.93
C GLN A 29 -22.21 14.31 -5.09
N ILE A 30 -21.74 13.12 -4.75
CA ILE A 30 -22.46 12.18 -3.89
C ILE A 30 -22.63 12.76 -2.48
N VAL A 31 -21.56 13.27 -1.87
CA VAL A 31 -21.57 13.81 -0.50
C VAL A 31 -22.48 15.05 -0.39
N MET A 32 -22.45 15.92 -1.40
CA MET A 32 -23.32 17.09 -1.47
C MET A 32 -24.79 16.69 -1.76
N GLY A 33 -25.00 15.70 -2.62
CA GLY A 33 -26.35 15.17 -2.92
C GLY A 33 -27.02 14.51 -1.73
N LEU A 34 -26.23 13.91 -0.81
CA LEU A 34 -26.73 13.37 0.46
C LEU A 34 -26.94 14.45 1.54
N GLY A 35 -26.66 15.71 1.25
CA GLY A 35 -26.84 16.81 2.20
C GLY A 35 -25.84 16.85 3.35
N LEU A 36 -24.74 16.06 3.26
CA LEU A 36 -23.71 15.98 4.31
C LEU A 36 -22.83 17.23 4.35
N THR A 37 -22.65 17.91 3.22
CA THR A 37 -21.90 19.16 3.12
C THR A 37 -22.58 20.11 2.13
N SER A 38 -22.53 21.41 2.42
CA SER A 38 -23.01 22.47 1.52
C SER A 38 -21.94 23.00 0.56
N LYS A 39 -20.67 22.60 0.76
CA LYS A 39 -19.51 23.00 -0.06
C LYS A 39 -18.68 21.79 -0.47
N PRO A 40 -18.03 21.82 -1.64
CA PRO A 40 -17.10 20.76 -2.04
C PRO A 40 -15.95 20.63 -1.02
N LEU A 41 -15.53 19.41 -0.76
CA LEU A 41 -14.40 19.09 0.13
C LEU A 41 -13.10 19.26 -0.68
N ASP A 42 -12.43 20.40 -0.52
CA ASP A 42 -11.22 20.74 -1.27
C ASP A 42 -9.99 19.92 -0.83
N PHE A 43 -10.00 19.31 0.36
CA PHE A 43 -8.92 18.51 0.89
C PHE A 43 -8.84 17.08 0.31
N LEU A 44 -9.83 16.65 -0.48
CA LEU A 44 -9.88 15.30 -1.03
C LEU A 44 -8.83 15.08 -2.13
N LEU A 45 -8.57 16.09 -2.95
CA LEU A 45 -7.54 16.05 -4.00
C LEU A 45 -6.40 17.01 -3.64
N PHE A 46 -5.21 16.75 -4.15
CA PHE A 46 -3.99 17.53 -3.88
C PHE A 46 -3.64 17.61 -2.38
N SER A 47 -3.71 16.45 -1.72
CA SER A 47 -3.45 16.32 -0.29
C SER A 47 -2.75 15.00 0.02
N SER A 48 -2.17 14.89 1.23
CA SER A 48 -1.63 13.63 1.73
C SER A 48 -2.71 12.54 1.83
N PHE A 49 -3.97 12.92 2.05
CA PHE A 49 -5.09 12.00 2.05
C PHE A 49 -5.28 11.33 0.68
N ALA A 50 -5.26 12.12 -0.41
CA ALA A 50 -5.36 11.59 -1.78
C ALA A 50 -4.23 10.61 -2.09
N VAL A 51 -3.01 10.92 -1.65
CA VAL A 51 -1.84 10.03 -1.82
C VAL A 51 -2.07 8.70 -1.11
N ILE A 52 -2.49 8.73 0.16
CA ILE A 52 -2.72 7.51 0.97
C ILE A 52 -3.82 6.65 0.35
N VAL A 53 -4.97 7.23 -0.01
CA VAL A 53 -6.09 6.49 -0.62
C VAL A 53 -5.66 5.84 -1.93
N THR A 54 -4.90 6.56 -2.75
CA THR A 54 -4.38 6.04 -4.02
C THR A 54 -3.41 4.88 -3.78
N TYR A 55 -2.50 4.99 -2.82
CA TYR A 55 -1.58 3.90 -2.46
C TYR A 55 -2.32 2.68 -1.93
N VAL A 56 -3.30 2.86 -1.05
CA VAL A 56 -4.13 1.75 -0.57
C VAL A 56 -4.79 1.03 -1.73
N ASN A 57 -5.40 1.77 -2.67
CA ASN A 57 -6.03 1.15 -3.85
C ASN A 57 -5.02 0.42 -4.76
N LEU A 58 -3.86 1.04 -5.03
CA LEU A 58 -2.84 0.46 -5.91
C LEU A 58 -2.21 -0.80 -5.33
N PHE A 59 -1.89 -0.79 -4.04
CA PHE A 59 -1.05 -1.81 -3.41
C PHE A 59 -1.81 -2.85 -2.59
N THR A 60 -3.13 -2.68 -2.37
CA THR A 60 -3.96 -3.71 -1.74
C THR A 60 -3.85 -5.05 -2.46
N LEU A 61 -3.86 -5.04 -3.79
CA LEU A 61 -3.73 -6.27 -4.58
C LEU A 61 -2.38 -6.96 -4.40
N LEU A 62 -1.31 -6.16 -4.24
CA LEU A 62 0.03 -6.68 -3.98
C LEU A 62 0.12 -7.34 -2.61
N MET A 63 -0.66 -6.86 -1.64
CA MET A 63 -0.77 -7.41 -0.29
C MET A 63 -1.59 -8.71 -0.25
N VAL A 64 -2.68 -8.77 -1.03
CA VAL A 64 -3.61 -9.91 -1.04
C VAL A 64 -2.93 -11.21 -1.48
N GLY A 65 -2.04 -11.19 -2.46
CA GLY A 65 -1.38 -12.39 -3.00
C GLY A 65 -0.60 -13.19 -1.93
N PRO A 66 0.41 -12.60 -1.28
CA PRO A 66 1.16 -13.26 -0.23
C PRO A 66 0.31 -13.72 0.96
N ILE A 67 -0.68 -12.90 1.36
CA ILE A 67 -1.59 -13.26 2.47
C ILE A 67 -2.44 -14.47 2.07
N ALA A 68 -3.05 -14.47 0.89
CA ALA A 68 -3.88 -15.58 0.42
C ALA A 68 -3.06 -16.87 0.31
N ASN A 69 -1.83 -16.80 -0.21
CA ASN A 69 -0.92 -17.95 -0.26
C ASN A 69 -0.58 -18.49 1.14
N SER A 70 -0.37 -17.62 2.11
CA SER A 70 -0.09 -18.04 3.49
C SER A 70 -1.32 -18.64 4.15
N MET A 71 -2.50 -18.06 3.92
CA MET A 71 -3.78 -18.59 4.41
C MET A 71 -4.13 -19.95 3.81
N ALA A 72 -3.82 -20.17 2.54
CA ALA A 72 -4.08 -21.45 1.86
C ALA A 72 -3.31 -22.64 2.45
N LYS A 73 -2.25 -22.37 3.21
CA LYS A 73 -1.45 -23.41 3.91
C LYS A 73 -1.99 -23.77 5.28
N ILE A 74 -3.00 -23.05 5.80
CA ILE A 74 -3.59 -23.33 7.10
C ILE A 74 -4.50 -24.56 6.99
N ASP A 75 -4.24 -25.56 7.83
CA ASP A 75 -5.08 -26.75 7.89
C ASP A 75 -6.49 -26.37 8.37
N PRO A 76 -7.54 -26.68 7.60
CA PRO A 76 -8.92 -26.44 8.00
C PRO A 76 -9.29 -27.07 9.36
N ALA A 77 -8.67 -28.19 9.72
CA ALA A 77 -8.90 -28.85 10.99
C ALA A 77 -8.59 -27.94 12.20
N LEU A 78 -7.61 -27.05 12.10
CA LEU A 78 -7.30 -26.08 13.15
C LEU A 78 -8.45 -25.09 13.41
N ILE A 79 -9.14 -24.71 12.33
CA ILE A 79 -10.29 -23.81 12.41
C ILE A 79 -11.50 -24.53 13.01
N GLU A 80 -11.70 -25.81 12.66
CA GLU A 80 -12.77 -26.66 13.20
C GLU A 80 -12.56 -26.89 14.69
N VAL A 81 -11.38 -27.29 15.12
CA VAL A 81 -11.03 -27.49 16.54
C VAL A 81 -11.24 -26.21 17.35
N ALA A 82 -10.84 -25.06 16.83
CA ALA A 82 -11.08 -23.78 17.51
C ALA A 82 -12.56 -23.46 17.64
N ARG A 83 -13.36 -23.82 16.63
CA ARG A 83 -14.84 -23.64 16.64
C ARG A 83 -15.48 -24.56 17.66
N ASP A 84 -15.06 -25.83 17.72
CA ASP A 84 -15.58 -26.83 18.67
C ASP A 84 -15.23 -26.46 20.12
N ALA A 85 -14.09 -25.77 20.31
CA ALA A 85 -13.72 -25.17 21.59
C ALA A 85 -14.52 -23.90 21.95
N GLY A 86 -15.53 -23.53 21.14
CA GLY A 86 -16.40 -22.38 21.41
C GLY A 86 -15.81 -21.02 21.01
N ALA A 87 -14.74 -20.98 20.21
CA ALA A 87 -14.18 -19.72 19.76
C ALA A 87 -15.09 -18.99 18.76
N SER A 88 -15.34 -17.70 18.98
CA SER A 88 -16.05 -16.85 18.04
C SER A 88 -15.26 -16.66 16.73
N ARG A 89 -15.93 -16.29 15.65
CA ARG A 89 -15.28 -16.02 14.34
C ARG A 89 -14.16 -14.98 14.46
N TRP A 90 -14.36 -13.94 15.26
CA TRP A 90 -13.35 -12.92 15.52
C TRP A 90 -12.14 -13.47 16.27
N ARG A 91 -12.39 -14.32 17.27
CA ARG A 91 -11.33 -14.98 18.05
C ARG A 91 -10.50 -15.91 17.17
N ILE A 92 -11.14 -16.71 16.31
CA ILE A 92 -10.44 -17.56 15.32
C ILE A 92 -9.58 -16.69 14.38
N MET A 93 -10.11 -15.57 13.91
CA MET A 93 -9.36 -14.65 13.04
C MET A 93 -8.07 -14.16 13.73
N VAL A 94 -8.19 -13.66 14.96
CA VAL A 94 -7.09 -13.00 15.67
C VAL A 94 -6.10 -14.01 16.29
N GLU A 95 -6.59 -15.13 16.83
CA GLU A 95 -5.75 -16.09 17.56
C GLU A 95 -5.21 -17.23 16.67
N VAL A 96 -5.85 -17.52 15.52
CA VAL A 96 -5.44 -18.63 14.64
C VAL A 96 -4.98 -18.10 13.28
N ILE A 97 -5.86 -17.41 12.52
CA ILE A 97 -5.58 -17.07 11.12
C ILE A 97 -4.47 -16.04 11.02
N ILE A 98 -4.54 -14.92 11.74
CA ILE A 98 -3.53 -13.86 11.67
C ILE A 98 -2.14 -14.36 12.08
N PRO A 99 -1.96 -15.06 13.22
CA PRO A 99 -0.65 -15.58 13.61
C PRO A 99 -0.07 -16.61 12.64
N LEU A 100 -0.91 -17.48 12.07
CA LEU A 100 -0.47 -18.46 11.08
C LEU A 100 -0.18 -17.83 9.71
N SER A 101 -0.81 -16.68 9.40
CA SER A 101 -0.57 -15.92 8.16
C SER A 101 0.51 -14.85 8.28
N LYS A 102 1.21 -14.74 9.42
CA LYS A 102 2.19 -13.67 9.69
C LYS A 102 3.26 -13.54 8.61
N THR A 103 3.70 -14.64 8.02
CA THR A 103 4.71 -14.63 6.95
C THR A 103 4.16 -14.00 5.68
N GLY A 104 2.93 -14.33 5.30
CA GLY A 104 2.27 -13.69 4.15
C GLY A 104 2.05 -12.20 4.36
N ILE A 105 1.65 -11.81 5.58
CA ILE A 105 1.49 -10.40 5.96
C ILE A 105 2.83 -9.67 5.87
N ALA A 106 3.91 -10.26 6.38
CA ALA A 106 5.23 -9.64 6.34
C ALA A 106 5.77 -9.50 4.91
N LEU A 107 5.66 -10.56 4.10
CA LEU A 107 6.08 -10.53 2.70
C LEU A 107 5.29 -9.46 1.91
N GLY A 108 3.97 -9.42 2.07
CA GLY A 108 3.13 -8.39 1.47
C GLY A 108 3.52 -6.99 1.92
N SER A 109 3.78 -6.79 3.22
CA SER A 109 4.21 -5.51 3.77
C SER A 109 5.57 -5.06 3.22
N ILE A 110 6.54 -5.97 3.07
CA ILE A 110 7.85 -5.69 2.47
C ILE A 110 7.68 -5.24 1.01
N LEU A 111 6.85 -5.96 0.25
CA LEU A 111 6.58 -5.62 -1.15
C LEU A 111 5.94 -4.23 -1.28
N VAL A 112 4.89 -3.97 -0.50
CA VAL A 112 4.19 -2.67 -0.51
C VAL A 112 5.13 -1.56 -0.08
N PHE A 113 5.87 -1.74 1.01
CA PHE A 113 6.83 -0.76 1.51
C PHE A 113 7.88 -0.39 0.44
N THR A 114 8.47 -1.41 -0.20
CA THR A 114 9.49 -1.20 -1.24
C THR A 114 8.91 -0.44 -2.44
N GLN A 115 7.68 -0.77 -2.85
CA GLN A 115 7.01 -0.09 -3.96
C GLN A 115 6.67 1.36 -3.62
N VAL A 116 6.15 1.63 -2.42
CA VAL A 116 5.82 3.01 -1.99
C VAL A 116 7.07 3.86 -1.87
N MET A 117 8.17 3.31 -1.35
CA MET A 117 9.44 4.02 -1.23
C MET A 117 10.06 4.38 -2.57
N GLY A 118 9.83 3.58 -3.62
CA GLY A 118 10.30 3.83 -4.98
C GLY A 118 9.36 4.70 -5.83
N ASP A 119 8.16 5.03 -5.34
CA ASP A 119 7.18 5.75 -6.13
C ASP A 119 7.33 7.28 -5.98
N PHE A 120 7.37 7.97 -7.11
CA PHE A 120 7.32 9.42 -7.16
C PHE A 120 6.05 9.92 -7.88
N PHE A 121 5.46 9.08 -8.73
CA PHE A 121 4.39 9.49 -9.63
C PHE A 121 3.10 9.79 -8.87
N VAL A 122 2.70 8.89 -7.96
CA VAL A 122 1.49 9.09 -7.13
C VAL A 122 1.66 10.32 -6.25
N VAL A 123 2.81 10.49 -5.59
CA VAL A 123 3.07 11.67 -4.77
C VAL A 123 2.98 12.94 -5.60
N LYS A 124 3.65 12.99 -6.75
CA LYS A 124 3.64 14.17 -7.64
C LYS A 124 2.25 14.53 -8.11
N GLN A 125 1.43 13.53 -8.51
CA GLN A 125 0.12 13.78 -9.09
C GLN A 125 -0.97 14.03 -8.04
N MET A 126 -0.93 13.32 -6.90
CA MET A 126 -1.99 13.39 -5.90
C MET A 126 -1.75 14.44 -4.82
N SER A 127 -0.49 14.81 -4.54
CA SER A 127 -0.20 15.82 -3.50
C SER A 127 -0.34 17.25 -3.99
N GLY A 128 -0.44 17.49 -5.30
CA GLY A 128 -0.44 18.85 -5.84
C GLY A 128 0.82 19.65 -5.52
N GLY A 129 1.94 18.97 -5.25
CA GLY A 129 3.19 19.61 -4.87
C GLY A 129 3.32 19.97 -3.38
N GLN A 130 2.31 19.64 -2.55
CA GLN A 130 2.34 19.89 -1.11
C GLN A 130 3.19 18.87 -0.33
N SER A 131 3.44 17.71 -0.92
CA SER A 131 4.28 16.67 -0.33
C SER A 131 5.38 16.30 -1.31
N ALA A 132 6.58 16.09 -0.80
CA ALA A 132 7.71 15.59 -1.55
C ALA A 132 8.14 14.22 -0.98
N SER A 133 8.40 13.26 -1.86
CA SER A 133 9.10 12.03 -1.50
C SER A 133 10.58 12.18 -1.86
N ILE A 134 11.44 11.37 -1.22
CA ILE A 134 12.89 11.36 -1.56
C ILE A 134 13.07 11.12 -3.06
N VAL A 135 12.26 10.24 -3.65
CA VAL A 135 12.33 9.93 -5.09
C VAL A 135 11.85 11.11 -5.95
N SER A 136 10.85 11.89 -5.48
CA SER A 136 10.43 13.10 -6.21
C SER A 136 11.51 14.18 -6.19
N THR A 137 12.21 14.34 -5.08
CA THR A 137 13.36 15.25 -4.96
C THR A 137 14.48 14.82 -5.88
N LEU A 138 14.85 13.54 -5.86
CA LEU A 138 15.84 12.95 -6.74
C LEU A 138 15.52 13.15 -8.22
N ALA A 139 14.26 12.95 -8.61
CA ALA A 139 13.82 13.19 -9.97
C ALA A 139 13.96 14.68 -10.38
N THR A 140 13.69 15.60 -9.46
CA THR A 140 13.86 17.04 -9.70
C THR A 140 15.34 17.43 -9.81
N GLU A 141 16.21 16.87 -8.97
CA GLU A 141 17.67 17.08 -9.01
C GLU A 141 18.27 16.60 -10.34
N ILE A 142 17.84 15.41 -10.81
CA ILE A 142 18.26 14.89 -12.13
C ILE A 142 17.79 15.81 -13.27
N GLN A 143 16.54 16.28 -13.23
CA GLN A 143 16.03 17.20 -14.24
C GLN A 143 16.78 18.54 -14.25
N ALA A 144 17.25 18.98 -13.09
CA ALA A 144 18.09 20.17 -12.93
C ALA A 144 19.58 19.91 -13.24
N MET A 145 19.93 18.71 -13.75
CA MET A 145 21.31 18.26 -14.02
C MET A 145 22.25 18.27 -12.79
N GLN A 146 21.68 18.23 -11.59
CA GLN A 146 22.40 18.17 -10.33
C GLN A 146 22.69 16.72 -9.94
N TYR A 147 23.58 16.06 -10.67
CA TYR A 147 23.88 14.63 -10.47
C TYR A 147 24.52 14.29 -9.12
N PRO A 148 25.45 15.10 -8.54
CA PRO A 148 26.05 14.75 -7.25
C PRO A 148 25.02 14.67 -6.09
N PRO A 149 24.12 15.67 -5.86
CA PRO A 149 23.12 15.54 -4.81
C PRO A 149 22.11 14.43 -5.11
N ALA A 150 21.70 14.24 -6.39
CA ALA A 150 20.82 13.15 -6.78
C ALA A 150 21.42 11.77 -6.44
N ALA A 151 22.72 11.57 -6.70
CA ALA A 151 23.41 10.34 -6.35
C ALA A 151 23.46 10.12 -4.82
N ALA A 152 23.71 11.17 -4.05
CA ALA A 152 23.70 11.09 -2.58
C ALA A 152 22.32 10.72 -2.05
N SER A 153 21.26 11.37 -2.54
CA SER A 153 19.86 11.07 -2.19
C SER A 153 19.48 9.62 -2.54
N ALA A 154 19.93 9.12 -3.69
CA ALA A 154 19.70 7.74 -4.10
C ALA A 154 20.38 6.72 -3.16
N VAL A 155 21.65 6.96 -2.78
CA VAL A 155 22.37 6.09 -1.86
C VAL A 155 21.69 6.05 -0.49
N VAL A 156 21.29 7.20 0.04
CA VAL A 156 20.56 7.28 1.32
C VAL A 156 19.26 6.49 1.25
N LEU A 157 18.49 6.64 0.16
CA LEU A 157 17.24 5.89 -0.03
C LEU A 157 17.47 4.38 -0.05
N VAL A 158 18.47 3.91 -0.83
CA VAL A 158 18.79 2.48 -0.93
C VAL A 158 19.20 1.90 0.43
N ILE A 159 20.06 2.60 1.18
CA ILE A 159 20.48 2.18 2.52
C ILE A 159 19.27 2.12 3.45
N PHE A 160 18.43 3.15 3.45
CA PHE A 160 17.22 3.18 4.29
C PHE A 160 16.28 2.02 3.99
N VAL A 161 15.96 1.80 2.71
CA VAL A 161 15.09 0.70 2.28
C VAL A 161 15.70 -0.65 2.67
N ALA A 162 17.01 -0.85 2.43
CA ALA A 162 17.70 -2.09 2.78
C ALA A 162 17.66 -2.37 4.29
N LEU A 163 17.87 -1.35 5.13
CA LEU A 163 17.81 -1.48 6.58
C LEU A 163 16.39 -1.80 7.06
N MET A 164 15.37 -1.14 6.49
CA MET A 164 13.98 -1.40 6.82
C MET A 164 13.55 -2.82 6.42
N VAL A 165 13.88 -3.25 5.21
CA VAL A 165 13.59 -4.62 4.75
C VAL A 165 14.32 -5.65 5.61
N ALA A 166 15.60 -5.44 5.93
CA ALA A 166 16.36 -6.32 6.81
C ALA A 166 15.74 -6.39 8.21
N GLY A 167 15.27 -5.26 8.75
CA GLY A 167 14.56 -5.19 10.02
C GLY A 167 13.25 -6.00 9.99
N MET A 168 12.43 -5.82 8.94
CA MET A 168 11.18 -6.56 8.77
C MET A 168 11.42 -8.07 8.62
N MET A 169 12.46 -8.47 7.88
CA MET A 169 12.83 -9.88 7.73
C MET A 169 13.35 -10.51 9.02
N ARG A 170 13.92 -9.74 9.96
CA ARG A 170 14.31 -10.24 11.28
C ARG A 170 13.12 -10.48 12.22
N ILE A 171 12.11 -9.62 12.14
CA ILE A 171 10.90 -9.73 12.97
C ILE A 171 10.08 -10.97 12.56
N VAL A 172 10.05 -11.26 11.27
CA VAL A 172 9.35 -12.42 10.73
C VAL A 172 10.39 -13.38 10.17
N ASP A 173 10.49 -14.56 10.76
CA ASP A 173 11.43 -15.63 10.38
C ASP A 173 11.06 -16.21 9.00
N VAL A 174 11.18 -15.36 7.95
CA VAL A 174 10.80 -15.69 6.56
C VAL A 174 11.65 -16.86 6.02
N ARG A 175 12.86 -17.06 6.58
CA ARG A 175 13.76 -18.14 6.17
C ARG A 175 13.19 -19.54 6.36
N LYS A 176 12.36 -19.77 7.38
CA LYS A 176 11.82 -21.10 7.68
C LYS A 176 10.76 -21.58 6.69
N GLU A 177 10.19 -20.67 5.89
CA GLU A 177 9.15 -21.03 4.91
C GLU A 177 9.64 -21.08 3.46
N LEU A 178 10.78 -20.46 3.15
CA LEU A 178 11.39 -20.54 1.81
C LEU A 178 12.19 -21.84 1.58
N VAL A 179 12.43 -22.61 2.65
CA VAL A 179 13.23 -23.88 2.63
C VAL A 179 12.34 -25.13 2.76
N LYS A 180 11.02 -24.97 2.81
CA LYS A 180 10.04 -26.04 2.71
C LYS A 180 9.31 -25.95 1.36
#